data_5c5df95a3fc959f7a6b43d9318262790
#
_entry.id   5c5df95a3fc959f7a6b43d9318262790
#
_cell.length_a   1.000
_cell.length_b   1.000
_cell.length_c   1.000
_cell.angle_alpha   90.00
_cell.angle_beta   90.00
_cell.angle_gamma   90.00
#
_symmetry.space_group_name_H-M   'P 1'
#
loop_
_entity.id
_entity.type
_entity.pdbx_description
1 polymer ?
#
loop_
_entity_poly.entity_id
_entity_poly.type
_entity_poly.pdbx_seq_one_letter_code
_entity_poly.pdbx_strand_id
1 'polypeptide(L)'
;MYLILKKVINFHLCINKIMIYTIIYLNIIWDFLSFFLIINNLSNYHTILWKNTNDIDNYASKQLFAYLIFFWGFIRLYGIYHNLNDLLKFSYAFEGFIFLYETLITKKIKMFEGLFITLICFVIYLLII
;
A
#
# COMPACT_ATOMS: atom_id res chain seq x y z
N MET A 1 10.72 -4.45 39.88
CA MET A 1 9.47 -4.58 39.09
C MET A 1 9.35 -3.53 37.96
N TYR A 2 9.50 -2.25 38.22
CA TYR A 2 9.42 -1.17 37.22
C TYR A 2 10.44 -1.34 36.06
N LEU A 3 11.70 -1.69 36.33
CA LEU A 3 12.73 -1.93 35.33
C LEU A 3 12.45 -3.15 34.41
N ILE A 4 11.84 -4.19 34.98
CA ILE A 4 11.44 -5.38 34.20
C ILE A 4 10.28 -5.04 33.28
N LEU A 5 9.27 -4.33 33.80
CA LEU A 5 8.13 -3.88 33.01
C LEU A 5 8.55 -2.98 31.84
N LYS A 6 9.47 -2.04 32.10
CA LYS A 6 10.03 -1.15 31.07
C LYS A 6 10.80 -1.93 29.98
N LYS A 7 11.57 -2.96 30.36
CA LYS A 7 12.26 -3.83 29.39
C LYS A 7 11.28 -4.64 28.55
N VAL A 8 10.23 -5.19 29.15
CA VAL A 8 9.20 -5.95 28.44
C VAL A 8 8.44 -5.06 27.45
N ILE A 9 8.03 -3.86 27.88
CA ILE A 9 7.36 -2.89 27.00
C ILE A 9 8.26 -2.50 25.82
N ASN A 10 9.52 -2.18 26.08
CA ASN A 10 10.48 -1.82 25.01
C ASN A 10 10.74 -2.99 24.05
N PHE A 11 10.75 -4.22 24.53
CA PHE A 11 10.91 -5.41 23.71
C PHE A 11 9.69 -5.61 22.78
N HIS A 12 8.47 -5.47 23.31
CA HIS A 12 7.24 -5.54 22.50
C HIS A 12 7.17 -4.43 21.45
N LEU A 13 7.56 -3.20 21.80
CA LEU A 13 7.60 -2.08 20.84
C LEU A 13 8.64 -2.34 19.74
N CYS A 14 9.78 -2.93 20.07
CA CYS A 14 10.81 -3.28 19.09
C CYS A 14 10.32 -4.37 18.12
N ILE A 15 9.69 -5.43 18.63
CA ILE A 15 9.12 -6.49 17.79
C ILE A 15 8.03 -5.94 16.86
N ASN A 16 7.13 -5.13 17.37
CA ASN A 16 6.06 -4.53 16.57
C ASN A 16 6.64 -3.64 15.47
N LYS A 17 7.70 -2.88 15.76
CA LYS A 17 8.37 -2.05 14.77
C LYS A 17 9.02 -2.89 13.66
N ILE A 18 9.72 -3.98 14.02
CA ILE A 18 10.33 -4.90 13.05
C ILE A 18 9.25 -5.54 12.19
N MET A 19 8.17 -5.99 12.78
CA MET A 19 7.07 -6.62 12.06
C MET A 19 6.43 -5.67 11.04
N ILE A 20 6.11 -4.42 11.44
CA ILE A 20 5.49 -3.47 10.54
C ILE A 20 6.43 -3.05 9.39
N TYR A 21 7.72 -2.85 9.65
CA TYR A 21 8.68 -2.56 8.58
C TYR A 21 8.84 -3.75 7.63
N THR A 22 8.79 -4.98 8.12
CA THR A 22 8.80 -6.17 7.25
C THR A 22 7.59 -6.18 6.32
N ILE A 23 6.40 -5.87 6.82
CA ILE A 23 5.19 -5.76 6.00
C ILE A 23 5.34 -4.67 4.94
N ILE A 24 5.88 -3.51 5.30
CA ILE A 24 6.11 -2.41 4.38
C ILE A 24 7.13 -2.80 3.30
N TYR A 25 8.21 -3.49 3.64
CA TYR A 25 9.19 -4.00 2.65
C TYR A 25 8.57 -4.98 1.67
N LEU A 26 7.75 -5.92 2.15
CA LEU A 26 7.04 -6.85 1.27
C LEU A 26 6.08 -6.10 0.33
N ASN A 27 5.42 -5.07 0.82
CA ASN A 27 4.56 -4.23 0.01
C ASN A 27 5.34 -3.44 -1.06
N ILE A 28 6.51 -2.89 -0.71
CA ILE A 28 7.40 -2.22 -1.68
C ILE A 28 7.83 -3.18 -2.80
N ILE A 29 8.23 -4.40 -2.45
CA ILE A 29 8.59 -5.43 -3.43
C ILE A 29 7.40 -5.73 -4.34
N TRP A 30 6.21 -5.87 -3.76
CA TRP A 30 4.98 -6.08 -4.52
C TRP A 30 4.64 -4.91 -5.45
N ASP A 31 4.81 -3.68 -5.01
CA ASP A 31 4.57 -2.48 -5.83
C ASP A 31 5.49 -2.45 -7.06
N PHE A 32 6.79 -2.69 -6.88
CA PHE A 32 7.73 -2.72 -7.99
C PHE A 32 7.51 -3.90 -8.94
N LEU A 33 7.24 -5.08 -8.39
CA LEU A 33 6.92 -6.26 -9.19
C LEU A 33 5.64 -6.02 -10.01
N SER A 34 4.62 -5.45 -9.38
CA SER A 34 3.35 -5.11 -10.01
C SER A 34 3.52 -4.13 -11.16
N PHE A 35 4.29 -3.06 -10.93
CA PHE A 35 4.65 -2.10 -11.98
C PHE A 35 5.28 -2.81 -13.18
N PHE A 36 6.30 -3.63 -12.93
CA PHE A 36 7.01 -4.35 -13.99
C PHE A 36 6.08 -5.28 -14.77
N LEU A 37 5.25 -6.05 -14.08
CA LEU A 37 4.31 -6.98 -14.71
C LEU A 37 3.25 -6.28 -15.55
N ILE A 38 2.73 -5.14 -15.08
CA ILE A 38 1.70 -4.36 -15.79
C ILE A 38 2.31 -3.71 -17.04
N ILE A 39 3.44 -3.02 -16.90
CA ILE A 39 4.09 -2.30 -18.00
C ILE A 39 4.48 -3.24 -19.14
N ASN A 40 4.94 -4.45 -18.83
CA ASN A 40 5.38 -5.42 -19.82
C ASN A 40 4.24 -6.36 -20.30
N ASN A 41 3.00 -6.12 -19.89
CA ASN A 41 1.84 -6.97 -20.22
C ASN A 41 2.00 -8.44 -19.81
N LEU A 42 2.75 -8.70 -18.74
CA LEU A 42 3.01 -10.04 -18.22
C LEU A 42 1.94 -10.52 -17.24
N SER A 43 1.07 -9.60 -16.78
CA SER A 43 -0.02 -9.92 -15.84
C SER A 43 -1.25 -9.07 -16.14
N ASN A 44 -2.43 -9.66 -15.95
CA ASN A 44 -3.73 -9.00 -16.04
C ASN A 44 -4.38 -8.78 -14.67
N TYR A 45 -3.62 -8.93 -13.56
CA TYR A 45 -4.21 -8.84 -12.23
C TYR A 45 -4.80 -7.45 -11.93
N HIS A 46 -4.31 -6.38 -12.58
CA HIS A 46 -4.87 -5.04 -12.48
C HIS A 46 -6.34 -4.98 -12.90
N THR A 47 -6.80 -5.90 -13.76
CA THR A 47 -8.19 -5.97 -14.21
C THR A 47 -9.12 -6.58 -13.16
N ILE A 48 -8.58 -7.33 -12.19
CA ILE A 48 -9.36 -8.02 -11.15
C ILE A 48 -10.11 -7.03 -10.25
N LEU A 49 -9.53 -5.86 -10.00
CA LEU A 49 -10.08 -4.83 -9.13
C LEU A 49 -11.24 -4.06 -9.78
N TRP A 50 -11.26 -3.97 -11.10
CA TRP A 50 -12.19 -3.11 -11.84
C TRP A 50 -13.48 -3.84 -12.20
N LYS A 51 -14.61 -3.14 -12.04
CA LYS A 51 -15.93 -3.68 -12.45
C LYS A 51 -16.03 -3.84 -13.96
N ASN A 52 -15.50 -2.86 -14.68
CA ASN A 52 -15.43 -2.86 -16.14
C ASN A 52 -13.96 -2.84 -16.55
N THR A 53 -13.50 -3.91 -17.18
CA THR A 53 -12.11 -4.03 -17.63
C THR A 53 -11.74 -2.98 -18.68
N ASN A 54 -12.71 -2.47 -19.45
CA ASN A 54 -12.47 -1.42 -20.43
C ASN A 54 -11.99 -0.11 -19.80
N ASP A 55 -12.30 0.15 -18.52
CA ASP A 55 -11.86 1.35 -17.81
C ASP A 55 -10.35 1.34 -17.55
N ILE A 56 -9.73 0.16 -17.48
CA ILE A 56 -8.30 0.00 -17.20
C ILE A 56 -7.51 -0.56 -18.38
N ASP A 57 -8.14 -1.26 -19.32
CA ASP A 57 -7.47 -1.82 -20.50
C ASP A 57 -7.02 -0.77 -21.52
N ASN A 58 -7.50 0.46 -21.40
CA ASN A 58 -6.97 1.59 -22.15
C ASN A 58 -5.49 1.76 -21.79
N TYR A 59 -4.63 1.89 -22.81
CA TYR A 59 -3.19 2.03 -22.66
C TYR A 59 -2.80 3.16 -21.68
N ALA A 60 -3.43 4.33 -21.80
CA ALA A 60 -3.13 5.47 -20.93
C ALA A 60 -3.53 5.20 -19.47
N SER A 61 -4.71 4.64 -19.23
CA SER A 61 -5.20 4.33 -17.88
C SER A 61 -4.33 3.26 -17.22
N LYS A 62 -3.94 2.24 -17.97
CA LYS A 62 -3.07 1.17 -17.52
C LYS A 62 -1.68 1.69 -17.12
N GLN A 63 -1.10 2.56 -17.95
CA GLN A 63 0.19 3.18 -17.64
C GLN A 63 0.12 4.09 -16.41
N LEU A 64 -0.91 4.92 -16.31
CA LEU A 64 -1.11 5.79 -15.14
C LEU A 64 -1.24 4.96 -13.85
N PHE A 65 -1.98 3.88 -13.90
CA PHE A 65 -2.11 2.97 -12.76
C PHE A 65 -0.76 2.33 -12.38
N ALA A 66 0.01 1.87 -13.36
CA ALA A 66 1.33 1.31 -13.13
C ALA A 66 2.30 2.36 -12.53
N TYR A 67 2.30 3.58 -13.06
CA TYR A 67 3.13 4.67 -12.51
C TYR A 67 2.74 5.05 -11.09
N LEU A 68 1.45 5.04 -10.77
CA LEU A 68 0.97 5.29 -9.41
C LEU A 68 1.47 4.23 -8.43
N ILE A 69 1.42 2.95 -8.80
CA ILE A 69 1.97 1.86 -7.99
C ILE A 69 3.47 2.02 -7.80
N PHE A 70 4.22 2.33 -8.85
CA PHE A 70 5.65 2.60 -8.77
C PHE A 70 5.96 3.77 -7.83
N PHE A 71 5.19 4.84 -7.91
CA PHE A 71 5.34 6.01 -7.05
C PHE A 71 5.12 5.67 -5.57
N TRP A 72 4.12 4.87 -5.24
CA TRP A 72 3.90 4.39 -3.87
C TRP A 72 5.08 3.55 -3.37
N GLY A 73 5.55 2.61 -4.16
CA GLY A 73 6.73 1.81 -3.82
C GLY A 73 7.96 2.67 -3.57
N PHE A 74 8.19 3.66 -4.41
CA PHE A 74 9.32 4.60 -4.29
C PHE A 74 9.22 5.47 -3.03
N ILE A 75 8.05 6.06 -2.75
CA ILE A 75 7.84 6.87 -1.54
C ILE A 75 8.04 6.03 -0.28
N ARG A 76 7.55 4.79 -0.26
CA ARG A 76 7.72 3.88 0.88
C ARG A 76 9.16 3.50 1.09
N LEU A 77 9.88 3.16 0.02
CA LEU A 77 11.30 2.85 0.08
C LEU A 77 12.11 4.04 0.61
N TYR A 78 11.85 5.22 0.08
CA TYR A 78 12.49 6.47 0.53
C TYR A 78 12.16 6.76 1.99
N GLY A 79 10.91 6.61 2.40
CA GLY A 79 10.45 6.81 3.77
C GLY A 79 11.13 5.88 4.77
N ILE A 80 11.32 4.60 4.42
CA ILE A 80 12.05 3.65 5.26
C ILE A 80 13.53 4.04 5.35
N TYR A 81 14.16 4.30 4.21
CA TYR A 81 15.59 4.60 4.16
C TYR A 81 15.96 5.83 5.00
N HIS A 82 15.12 6.86 5.00
CA HIS A 82 15.32 8.10 5.75
C HIS A 82 14.60 8.13 7.11
N ASN A 83 13.97 7.04 7.55
CA ASN A 83 13.17 6.97 8.78
C ASN A 83 12.05 8.03 8.86
N LEU A 84 11.39 8.31 7.75
CA LEU A 84 10.32 9.31 7.64
C LEU A 84 8.95 8.65 7.83
N ASN A 85 8.55 8.40 9.07
CA ASN A 85 7.28 7.73 9.39
C ASN A 85 6.06 8.51 8.89
N ASP A 86 6.09 9.84 8.91
CA ASP A 86 4.99 10.66 8.39
C ASP A 86 4.81 10.49 6.88
N LEU A 87 5.90 10.33 6.14
CA LEU A 87 5.86 10.06 4.71
C LEU A 87 5.30 8.66 4.42
N LEU A 88 5.68 7.66 5.22
CA LEU A 88 5.10 6.31 5.13
C LEU A 88 3.60 6.34 5.40
N LYS A 89 3.17 7.01 6.47
CA LYS A 89 1.75 7.19 6.79
C LYS A 89 1.00 7.87 5.66
N PHE A 90 1.56 8.95 5.12
CA PHE A 90 0.97 9.65 3.99
C PHE A 90 0.76 8.75 2.79
N SER A 91 1.74 7.90 2.43
CA SER A 91 1.62 7.00 1.29
C SER A 91 0.45 6.03 1.42
N TYR A 92 0.26 5.44 2.61
CA TYR A 92 -0.85 4.53 2.87
C TYR A 92 -2.20 5.23 2.97
N ALA A 93 -2.25 6.41 3.61
CA ALA A 93 -3.46 7.21 3.64
C ALA A 93 -3.91 7.62 2.23
N PHE A 94 -2.98 8.07 1.40
CA PHE A 94 -3.24 8.49 0.03
C PHE A 94 -3.76 7.34 -0.83
N GLU A 95 -3.11 6.17 -0.77
CA GLU A 95 -3.58 4.97 -1.46
C GLU A 95 -4.97 4.56 -0.97
N GLY A 96 -5.18 4.49 0.34
CA GLY A 96 -6.46 4.13 0.93
C GLY A 96 -7.59 5.07 0.50
N PHE A 97 -7.35 6.37 0.46
CA PHE A 97 -8.33 7.35 -0.02
C PHE A 97 -8.64 7.21 -1.50
N ILE A 98 -7.63 6.94 -2.35
CA ILE A 98 -7.86 6.71 -3.78
C ILE A 98 -8.76 5.49 -3.97
N PHE A 99 -8.44 4.35 -3.33
CA PHE A 99 -9.25 3.14 -3.44
C PHE A 99 -10.66 3.34 -2.88
N LEU A 100 -10.80 4.07 -1.78
CA LEU A 100 -12.10 4.40 -1.20
C LEU A 100 -12.94 5.25 -2.17
N TYR A 101 -12.34 6.28 -2.77
CA TYR A 101 -12.99 7.15 -3.74
C TYR A 101 -13.43 6.37 -4.98
N GLU A 102 -12.55 5.56 -5.56
CA GLU A 102 -12.84 4.77 -6.76
C GLU A 102 -13.87 3.65 -6.49
N THR A 103 -14.00 3.21 -5.24
CA THR A 103 -14.98 2.19 -4.84
C THR A 103 -16.35 2.79 -4.56
N LEU A 104 -16.43 3.85 -3.76
CA LEU A 104 -17.70 4.40 -3.26
C LEU A 104 -18.27 5.52 -4.12
N ILE A 105 -17.42 6.38 -4.68
CA ILE A 105 -17.86 7.57 -5.42
C ILE A 105 -17.95 7.25 -6.91
N THR A 106 -16.86 6.88 -7.55
CA THR A 106 -16.87 6.56 -8.99
C THR A 106 -17.46 5.18 -9.27
N LYS A 107 -17.45 4.29 -8.27
CA LYS A 107 -17.93 2.90 -8.36
C LYS A 107 -17.27 2.09 -9.47
N LYS A 108 -16.05 2.44 -9.84
CA LYS A 108 -15.27 1.73 -10.87
C LYS A 108 -14.61 0.48 -10.33
N ILE A 109 -14.20 0.48 -9.06
CA ILE A 109 -13.58 -0.66 -8.38
C ILE A 109 -14.67 -1.53 -7.73
N LYS A 110 -14.46 -2.84 -7.73
CA LYS A 110 -15.35 -3.79 -7.05
C LYS A 110 -15.40 -3.49 -5.56
N MET A 111 -16.60 -3.53 -4.99
CA MET A 111 -16.86 -3.10 -3.61
C MET A 111 -16.01 -3.85 -2.59
N PHE A 112 -15.98 -5.17 -2.66
CA PHE A 112 -15.25 -6.00 -1.70
C PHE A 112 -13.74 -5.75 -1.78
N GLU A 113 -13.17 -5.83 -2.97
CA GLU A 113 -11.74 -5.67 -3.21
C GLU A 113 -11.27 -4.25 -2.85
N GLY A 114 -12.02 -3.23 -3.23
CA GLY A 114 -11.70 -1.83 -2.94
C GLY A 114 -11.75 -1.53 -1.45
N LEU A 115 -12.78 -1.97 -0.74
CA LEU A 115 -12.88 -1.79 0.72
C LEU A 115 -11.83 -2.61 1.46
N PHE A 116 -11.49 -3.80 0.98
CA PHE A 116 -10.44 -4.63 1.58
C PHE A 116 -9.07 -3.95 1.50
N ILE A 117 -8.68 -3.42 0.33
CA ILE A 117 -7.42 -2.67 0.16
C ILE A 117 -7.43 -1.41 1.03
N THR A 118 -8.52 -0.67 1.03
CA THR A 118 -8.68 0.53 1.87
C THR A 118 -8.47 0.20 3.34
N LEU A 119 -9.08 -0.88 3.84
CA LEU A 119 -8.93 -1.33 5.21
C LEU A 119 -7.47 -1.67 5.53
N ILE A 120 -6.79 -2.43 4.67
CA ILE A 120 -5.38 -2.78 4.85
C ILE A 120 -4.52 -1.52 4.93
N CYS A 121 -4.72 -0.56 4.02
CA CYS A 121 -3.97 0.70 4.02
C CYS A 121 -4.13 1.47 5.33
N PHE A 122 -5.35 1.60 5.84
CA PHE A 122 -5.59 2.29 7.10
C PHE A 122 -5.07 1.53 8.32
N VAL A 123 -5.14 0.21 8.33
CA VAL A 123 -4.53 -0.61 9.40
C VAL A 123 -3.02 -0.39 9.44
N ILE A 124 -2.34 -0.45 8.30
CA ILE A 124 -0.89 -0.20 8.22
C ILE A 124 -0.58 1.23 8.66
N TYR A 125 -1.35 2.21 8.20
CA TYR A 125 -1.23 3.62 8.62
C TYR A 125 -1.26 3.77 10.15
N LEU A 126 -2.20 3.09 10.84
CA LEU A 126 -2.32 3.15 12.29
C LEU A 126 -1.18 2.43 13.02
N LEU A 127 -0.60 1.40 12.39
CA LEU A 127 0.51 0.63 12.98
C LEU A 127 1.88 1.31 12.83
N ILE A 128 2.03 2.26 11.93
CA ILE A 128 3.26 3.05 11.78
C ILE A 128 3.34 4.05 12.93
N ILE A 129 4.33 3.87 13.76
CA ILE A 129 4.56 4.71 14.95
C ILE A 129 5.74 5.64 14.71
#